data_fafc3f1ce3be13e8c2aa66c952641b70
#
_entry.id   fafc3f1ce3be13e8c2aa66c952641b70
#
_cell.length_a   1.000
_cell.length_b   1.000
_cell.length_c   1.000
_cell.angle_alpha   90.00
_cell.angle_beta   90.00
_cell.angle_gamma   90.00
#
_symmetry.space_group_name_H-M   'P 1'
#
loop_
_entity.id
_entity.type
_entity.pdbx_description
1 polymer ?
#
loop_
_entity_poly.entity_id
_entity_poly.type
_entity_poly.pdbx_seq_one_letter_code
_entity_poly.pdbx_strand_id
1 'polypeptide(L)'
;MKLRAPATRALPVLLASCALGACGGSSTSPSAAPVSTPAPTSSAAASSLNMALRSQVTLGALGATAGSGIWGYTTAAGRRYALVGTSAGLSVVDVTDPANPRSTGTIGGGSSAWREVKTYGEFAYVTTEAQTGLDIVDLRDPGQPVKVRTWSETFASAHTLWIDAESGLLYANGTANGMRVLDLNGDPTNPRDVGGFDGFYVHDSYRRGSLLYAAAIRDGFLGILDVTRPEAIHEISRFTTGGGVTHNAWPTREGRYLFTTDERLGAPLEGWDLRAVPAPVKVSQYIAAPGTIPHNVMIDADRLLVSHYTEGVHLLDVRDPERPRVMGHYDTYPGASSGFNGAWGAYLFPASNLIVVSDINGGLFVIEYTGP
;
A
#
# COMPACT_ATOMS: atom_id res chain seq x y z
N MET A 1 -26.92 -37.88 41.00
CA MET A 1 -27.60 -36.66 40.63
C MET A 1 -26.95 -36.17 39.31
N LYS A 2 -27.61 -36.47 38.16
CA LYS A 2 -27.07 -36.21 36.80
C LYS A 2 -27.56 -34.82 36.34
N LEU A 3 -26.69 -33.86 36.13
CA LEU A 3 -27.00 -32.59 35.49
C LEU A 3 -26.92 -32.70 34.00
N ARG A 4 -28.00 -32.32 33.31
CA ARG A 4 -28.15 -32.25 31.85
C ARG A 4 -27.57 -30.95 31.32
N ALA A 5 -26.85 -31.03 30.20
CA ALA A 5 -26.41 -29.85 29.41
C ALA A 5 -27.57 -29.36 28.51
N PRO A 6 -27.63 -28.04 28.23
CA PRO A 6 -28.65 -27.48 27.34
C PRO A 6 -28.24 -27.60 25.86
N ALA A 7 -29.24 -27.90 25.03
CA ALA A 7 -29.13 -28.04 23.59
C ALA A 7 -29.02 -26.70 22.87
N THR A 8 -28.06 -26.56 22.00
CA THR A 8 -27.91 -25.45 21.05
C THR A 8 -28.84 -25.68 19.84
N ARG A 9 -29.72 -24.70 19.58
CA ARG A 9 -30.57 -24.65 18.39
C ARG A 9 -29.79 -24.07 17.22
N ALA A 10 -29.67 -24.80 16.11
CA ALA A 10 -29.21 -24.32 14.84
C ALA A 10 -30.36 -23.64 14.08
N LEU A 11 -30.14 -22.43 13.52
CA LEU A 11 -31.03 -21.79 12.55
C LEU A 11 -30.67 -22.27 11.12
N PRO A 12 -31.67 -22.53 10.25
CA PRO A 12 -31.39 -22.90 8.87
C PRO A 12 -31.13 -21.65 8.01
N VAL A 13 -30.10 -21.75 7.17
CA VAL A 13 -29.80 -20.82 6.08
C VAL A 13 -30.71 -21.16 4.90
N LEU A 14 -31.54 -20.20 4.48
CA LEU A 14 -32.35 -20.31 3.25
C LEU A 14 -31.46 -20.01 2.03
N LEU A 15 -31.25 -21.01 1.18
CA LEU A 15 -30.73 -20.86 -0.17
C LEU A 15 -31.91 -20.56 -1.13
N ALA A 16 -31.92 -19.39 -1.74
CA ALA A 16 -32.84 -19.07 -2.82
C ALA A 16 -32.24 -19.47 -4.17
N SER A 17 -32.79 -20.52 -4.77
CA SER A 17 -32.49 -20.97 -6.13
C SER A 17 -33.37 -20.23 -7.12
N CYS A 18 -32.82 -19.41 -8.04
CA CYS A 18 -33.54 -18.90 -9.18
C CYS A 18 -33.47 -19.88 -10.35
N ALA A 19 -34.62 -20.44 -10.72
CA ALA A 19 -34.77 -21.27 -11.90
C ALA A 19 -34.95 -20.40 -13.15
N LEU A 20 -34.20 -20.72 -14.21
CA LEU A 20 -34.36 -20.16 -15.56
C LEU A 20 -35.52 -20.86 -16.28
N GLY A 21 -36.56 -20.10 -16.58
CA GLY A 21 -37.65 -20.53 -17.49
C GLY A 21 -37.41 -19.96 -18.89
N ALA A 22 -37.24 -20.83 -19.87
CA ALA A 22 -37.19 -20.48 -21.26
C ALA A 22 -38.64 -20.43 -21.83
N CYS A 23 -39.03 -19.29 -22.44
CA CYS A 23 -40.18 -19.20 -23.35
C CYS A 23 -39.78 -18.40 -24.58
N GLY A 24 -39.84 -19.05 -25.74
CA GLY A 24 -39.63 -18.43 -27.03
C GLY A 24 -40.86 -17.58 -27.44
N GLY A 25 -40.55 -16.43 -28.01
CA GLY A 25 -41.52 -15.54 -28.64
C GLY A 25 -40.82 -14.66 -29.65
N SER A 26 -41.07 -14.94 -30.96
CA SER A 26 -40.62 -14.06 -32.06
C SER A 26 -41.39 -12.75 -32.04
N SER A 27 -40.68 -11.63 -31.94
CA SER A 27 -41.21 -10.32 -32.25
C SER A 27 -40.18 -9.46 -32.97
N THR A 28 -40.59 -8.94 -34.10
CA THR A 28 -39.88 -8.02 -35.00
C THR A 28 -39.41 -6.78 -34.27
N SER A 29 -38.09 -6.54 -34.26
CA SER A 29 -37.49 -5.33 -33.70
C SER A 29 -37.72 -4.10 -34.58
N PRO A 30 -38.14 -2.95 -34.04
CA PRO A 30 -37.99 -1.69 -34.73
C PRO A 30 -36.52 -1.24 -34.70
N SER A 31 -36.03 -0.73 -35.82
CA SER A 31 -34.71 -0.14 -36.02
C SER A 31 -34.45 0.93 -34.96
N ALA A 32 -33.49 0.69 -34.07
CA ALA A 32 -33.03 1.68 -33.12
C ALA A 32 -32.26 2.79 -33.85
N ALA A 33 -32.63 4.03 -33.60
CA ALA A 33 -31.86 5.21 -34.00
C ALA A 33 -30.45 5.17 -33.38
N PRO A 34 -29.42 5.73 -34.05
CA PRO A 34 -28.09 5.73 -33.52
C PRO A 34 -28.04 6.51 -32.19
N VAL A 35 -27.67 5.81 -31.12
CA VAL A 35 -27.39 6.46 -29.84
C VAL A 35 -26.12 7.29 -30.04
N SER A 36 -26.25 8.61 -30.01
CA SER A 36 -25.13 9.52 -29.99
C SER A 36 -24.35 9.27 -28.69
N THR A 37 -23.18 8.72 -28.81
CA THR A 37 -22.17 8.68 -27.71
C THR A 37 -21.93 10.13 -27.27
N PRO A 38 -22.10 10.48 -25.99
CA PRO A 38 -21.72 11.79 -25.52
C PRO A 38 -20.22 12.00 -25.80
N ALA A 39 -19.87 13.17 -26.31
CA ALA A 39 -18.50 13.58 -26.48
C ALA A 39 -17.79 13.46 -25.12
N PRO A 40 -16.49 13.05 -25.07
CA PRO A 40 -15.77 12.98 -23.81
C PRO A 40 -15.84 14.36 -23.16
N THR A 41 -16.41 14.44 -21.97
CA THR A 41 -16.33 15.62 -21.11
C THR A 41 -14.85 15.92 -20.92
N SER A 42 -14.44 17.17 -21.18
CA SER A 42 -13.06 17.61 -20.95
C SER A 42 -12.67 17.19 -19.53
N SER A 43 -11.64 16.34 -19.40
CA SER A 43 -11.09 16.01 -18.09
C SER A 43 -10.63 17.33 -17.43
N ALA A 44 -11.03 17.53 -16.19
CA ALA A 44 -10.50 18.65 -15.41
C ALA A 44 -8.96 18.58 -15.44
N ALA A 45 -8.28 19.70 -15.56
CA ALA A 45 -6.82 19.72 -15.48
C ALA A 45 -6.39 19.29 -14.07
N ALA A 46 -5.39 18.44 -13.98
CA ALA A 46 -4.81 18.04 -12.70
C ALA A 46 -4.35 19.26 -11.91
N SER A 47 -4.76 19.36 -10.64
CA SER A 47 -4.25 20.41 -9.77
C SER A 47 -2.82 20.06 -9.32
N SER A 48 -1.94 21.05 -9.25
CA SER A 48 -0.57 20.86 -8.78
C SER A 48 0.01 22.10 -8.13
N LEU A 49 0.90 21.89 -7.16
CA LEU A 49 1.72 22.91 -6.53
C LEU A 49 3.13 22.37 -6.42
N ASN A 50 4.13 23.10 -6.98
CA ASN A 50 5.55 22.73 -6.90
C ASN A 50 5.85 21.25 -7.31
N MET A 51 5.01 20.66 -8.13
CA MET A 51 5.20 19.32 -8.70
C MET A 51 4.88 19.33 -10.18
N ALA A 52 5.70 18.65 -10.97
CA ALA A 52 5.55 18.52 -12.41
C ALA A 52 5.45 17.03 -12.80
N LEU A 53 4.41 16.69 -13.56
CA LEU A 53 4.35 15.39 -14.24
C LEU A 53 5.46 15.33 -15.29
N ARG A 54 6.31 14.30 -15.21
CA ARG A 54 7.34 14.02 -16.21
C ARG A 54 6.84 13.04 -17.26
N SER A 55 6.12 12.02 -16.80
CA SER A 55 5.52 11.02 -17.68
C SER A 55 4.49 10.17 -16.94
N GLN A 56 3.71 9.41 -17.71
CA GLN A 56 2.76 8.42 -17.20
C GLN A 56 2.87 7.12 -18.00
N VAL A 57 2.86 5.99 -17.30
CA VAL A 57 2.75 4.65 -17.91
C VAL A 57 1.35 4.13 -17.58
N THR A 58 0.50 3.99 -18.58
CA THR A 58 -0.89 3.57 -18.40
C THR A 58 -0.99 2.12 -17.92
N LEU A 59 -2.12 1.75 -17.31
CA LEU A 59 -2.39 0.37 -16.89
C LEU A 59 -2.27 -0.62 -18.06
N GLY A 60 -2.76 -0.25 -19.25
CA GLY A 60 -2.63 -1.07 -20.45
C GLY A 60 -1.17 -1.32 -20.83
N ALA A 61 -0.30 -0.33 -20.69
CA ALA A 61 1.14 -0.48 -20.93
C ALA A 61 1.85 -1.32 -19.84
N LEU A 62 1.28 -1.37 -18.63
CA LEU A 62 1.71 -2.26 -17.54
C LEU A 62 1.10 -3.66 -17.63
N GLY A 63 0.23 -3.92 -18.61
CA GLY A 63 -0.45 -5.22 -18.77
C GLY A 63 -1.48 -5.51 -17.68
N ALA A 64 -2.12 -4.49 -17.10
CA ALA A 64 -2.97 -4.58 -15.93
C ALA A 64 -4.28 -3.81 -16.08
N THR A 65 -5.21 -4.01 -15.14
CA THR A 65 -6.50 -3.32 -15.06
C THR A 65 -6.62 -2.41 -13.84
N ALA A 66 -5.71 -2.56 -12.86
CA ALA A 66 -5.62 -1.70 -11.69
C ALA A 66 -4.18 -1.65 -11.17
N GLY A 67 -3.79 -0.50 -10.61
CA GLY A 67 -2.58 -0.33 -9.82
C GLY A 67 -2.82 -0.61 -8.34
N SER A 68 -1.76 -0.93 -7.58
CA SER A 68 -1.78 -1.09 -6.12
C SER A 68 -0.45 -0.63 -5.51
N GLY A 69 0.21 -1.38 -4.64
CA GLY A 69 1.44 -0.96 -3.98
C GLY A 69 2.57 -0.57 -4.93
N ILE A 70 3.50 0.24 -4.44
CA ILE A 70 4.66 0.70 -5.19
C ILE A 70 5.89 0.79 -4.30
N TRP A 71 7.05 0.49 -4.87
CA TRP A 71 8.35 0.74 -4.24
C TRP A 71 9.37 1.22 -5.26
N GLY A 72 10.35 2.00 -4.82
CA GLY A 72 11.49 2.39 -5.64
C GLY A 72 12.68 1.49 -5.42
N TYR A 73 13.40 1.17 -6.48
CA TYR A 73 14.66 0.45 -6.43
C TYR A 73 15.75 1.24 -7.14
N THR A 74 16.90 1.40 -6.49
CA THR A 74 18.06 2.06 -7.09
C THR A 74 19.23 1.08 -7.13
N THR A 75 19.76 0.82 -8.32
CA THR A 75 20.93 -0.04 -8.49
C THR A 75 22.21 0.64 -7.98
N ALA A 76 23.27 -0.13 -7.74
CA ALA A 76 24.60 0.41 -7.39
C ALA A 76 25.15 1.39 -8.45
N ALA A 77 24.72 1.27 -9.70
CA ALA A 77 25.07 2.19 -10.79
C ALA A 77 24.20 3.46 -10.83
N GLY A 78 23.30 3.65 -9.85
CA GLY A 78 22.42 4.82 -9.73
C GLY A 78 21.19 4.79 -10.66
N ARG A 79 20.91 3.71 -11.37
CA ARG A 79 19.69 3.56 -12.15
C ARG A 79 18.49 3.36 -11.23
N ARG A 80 17.37 3.97 -11.57
CA ARG A 80 16.16 4.01 -10.76
C ARG A 80 15.03 3.25 -11.42
N TYR A 81 14.35 2.42 -10.65
CA TYR A 81 13.22 1.61 -11.11
C TYR A 81 12.01 1.79 -10.19
N ALA A 82 10.84 1.92 -10.79
CA ALA A 82 9.57 1.79 -10.08
C ALA A 82 9.12 0.33 -10.13
N LEU A 83 8.88 -0.25 -8.97
CA LEU A 83 8.32 -1.58 -8.79
C LEU A 83 6.84 -1.41 -8.49
N VAL A 84 5.99 -1.67 -9.48
CA VAL A 84 4.54 -1.37 -9.41
C VAL A 84 3.77 -2.66 -9.23
N GLY A 85 3.13 -2.82 -8.06
CA GLY A 85 2.13 -3.85 -7.84
C GLY A 85 0.90 -3.57 -8.70
N THR A 86 0.39 -4.57 -9.39
CA THR A 86 -0.77 -4.45 -10.27
C THR A 86 -1.73 -5.62 -10.09
N SER A 87 -2.94 -5.51 -10.63
CA SER A 87 -3.92 -6.61 -10.61
C SER A 87 -3.39 -7.90 -11.25
N ALA A 88 -2.39 -7.81 -12.14
CA ALA A 88 -1.81 -8.95 -12.87
C ALA A 88 -0.50 -9.48 -12.28
N GLY A 89 0.18 -8.71 -11.42
CA GLY A 89 1.47 -9.07 -10.86
C GLY A 89 2.34 -7.87 -10.51
N LEU A 90 3.64 -7.98 -10.69
CA LEU A 90 4.62 -6.90 -10.50
C LEU A 90 5.08 -6.38 -11.87
N SER A 91 4.98 -5.08 -12.12
CA SER A 91 5.62 -4.43 -13.28
C SER A 91 6.86 -3.68 -12.81
N VAL A 92 7.98 -3.86 -13.54
CA VAL A 92 9.27 -3.18 -13.30
C VAL A 92 9.46 -2.14 -14.39
N VAL A 93 9.62 -0.88 -13.99
CA VAL A 93 9.73 0.26 -14.93
C VAL A 93 11.00 1.04 -14.62
N ASP A 94 11.89 1.14 -15.61
CA ASP A 94 13.06 2.03 -15.54
C ASP A 94 12.59 3.48 -15.62
N VAL A 95 12.84 4.24 -14.58
CA VAL A 95 12.52 5.68 -14.42
C VAL A 95 13.77 6.53 -14.26
N THR A 96 14.93 5.99 -14.69
CA THR A 96 16.22 6.69 -14.64
C THR A 96 16.17 7.98 -15.46
N ASP A 97 15.50 7.96 -16.62
CA ASP A 97 15.05 9.16 -17.34
C ASP A 97 13.54 9.36 -17.04
N PRO A 98 13.17 10.32 -16.18
CA PRO A 98 11.79 10.51 -15.78
C PRO A 98 10.84 10.89 -16.94
N ALA A 99 11.37 11.46 -18.02
CA ALA A 99 10.57 11.84 -19.18
C ALA A 99 10.31 10.67 -20.14
N ASN A 100 11.14 9.62 -20.08
CA ASN A 100 11.10 8.48 -20.99
C ASN A 100 11.14 7.14 -20.22
N PRO A 101 10.15 6.84 -19.36
CA PRO A 101 10.12 5.59 -18.60
C PRO A 101 10.00 4.39 -19.53
N ARG A 102 10.60 3.27 -19.14
CA ARG A 102 10.59 2.02 -19.94
C ARG A 102 10.18 0.85 -19.07
N SER A 103 9.09 0.18 -19.41
CA SER A 103 8.78 -1.11 -18.82
C SER A 103 9.89 -2.10 -19.20
N THR A 104 10.54 -2.72 -18.23
CA THR A 104 11.61 -3.68 -18.42
C THR A 104 11.12 -5.11 -18.27
N GLY A 105 9.98 -5.32 -17.58
CA GLY A 105 9.37 -6.62 -17.45
C GLY A 105 8.14 -6.61 -16.57
N THR A 106 7.30 -7.63 -16.75
CA THR A 106 6.15 -7.91 -15.90
C THR A 106 6.27 -9.32 -15.38
N ILE A 107 6.24 -9.47 -14.06
CA ILE A 107 6.22 -10.74 -13.37
C ILE A 107 4.77 -11.09 -13.08
N GLY A 108 4.23 -12.07 -13.80
CA GLY A 108 2.87 -12.52 -13.61
C GLY A 108 2.63 -13.13 -12.23
N GLY A 109 1.48 -12.86 -11.64
CA GLY A 109 1.00 -13.41 -10.37
C GLY A 109 -0.48 -13.79 -10.44
N GLY A 110 -1.03 -14.39 -9.39
CA GLY A 110 -2.48 -14.60 -9.26
C GLY A 110 -3.22 -13.26 -9.34
N SER A 111 -4.43 -13.22 -9.89
CA SER A 111 -5.24 -11.99 -9.93
C SER A 111 -5.54 -11.50 -8.52
N SER A 112 -5.15 -10.27 -8.21
CA SER A 112 -5.38 -9.64 -6.91
C SER A 112 -5.46 -8.14 -7.06
N ALA A 113 -6.42 -7.52 -6.38
CA ALA A 113 -6.52 -6.06 -6.32
C ALA A 113 -5.45 -5.46 -5.39
N TRP A 114 -4.94 -6.25 -4.44
CA TRP A 114 -3.97 -5.80 -3.44
C TRP A 114 -2.65 -6.54 -3.59
N ARG A 115 -1.58 -5.75 -3.78
CA ARG A 115 -0.19 -6.19 -3.77
C ARG A 115 0.65 -5.11 -3.13
N GLU A 116 1.51 -5.52 -2.24
CA GLU A 116 2.56 -4.66 -1.72
C GLU A 116 3.91 -5.19 -2.19
N VAL A 117 4.90 -4.30 -2.31
CA VAL A 117 6.26 -4.64 -2.73
C VAL A 117 7.29 -3.88 -1.91
N LYS A 118 8.32 -4.58 -1.45
CA LYS A 118 9.51 -4.01 -0.81
C LYS A 118 10.74 -4.75 -1.32
N THR A 119 11.92 -4.19 -1.07
CA THR A 119 13.20 -4.77 -1.50
C THR A 119 14.12 -5.06 -0.33
N TYR A 120 14.93 -6.13 -0.48
CA TYR A 120 16.07 -6.42 0.38
C TYR A 120 17.24 -6.85 -0.50
N GLY A 121 18.35 -6.08 -0.43
CA GLY A 121 19.45 -6.27 -1.36
C GLY A 121 19.01 -6.12 -2.82
N GLU A 122 19.26 -7.13 -3.61
CA GLU A 122 18.91 -7.18 -5.03
C GLU A 122 17.65 -8.03 -5.31
N PHE A 123 16.78 -8.18 -4.32
CA PHE A 123 15.52 -8.93 -4.46
C PHE A 123 14.32 -8.07 -4.10
N ALA A 124 13.22 -8.22 -4.86
CA ALA A 124 11.92 -7.70 -4.50
C ALA A 124 11.05 -8.84 -3.94
N TYR A 125 10.25 -8.50 -2.93
CA TYR A 125 9.26 -9.36 -2.28
C TYR A 125 7.89 -8.78 -2.51
N VAL A 126 6.98 -9.58 -3.07
CA VAL A 126 5.67 -9.12 -3.54
C VAL A 126 4.58 -9.94 -2.85
N THR A 127 3.73 -9.28 -2.08
CA THR A 127 2.55 -9.92 -1.47
C THR A 127 1.41 -10.07 -2.47
N THR A 128 0.45 -10.90 -2.13
CA THR A 128 -0.82 -11.04 -2.85
C THR A 128 -1.89 -11.63 -1.95
N GLU A 129 -3.14 -11.26 -2.19
CA GLU A 129 -4.30 -11.93 -1.59
C GLU A 129 -4.86 -13.07 -2.47
N ALA A 130 -4.23 -13.38 -3.60
CA ALA A 130 -4.65 -14.44 -4.52
C ALA A 130 -4.35 -15.87 -4.04
N GLN A 131 -3.94 -16.06 -2.77
CA GLN A 131 -3.62 -17.39 -2.18
C GLN A 131 -2.51 -18.15 -2.92
N THR A 132 -1.52 -17.42 -3.46
CA THR A 132 -0.39 -18.01 -4.18
C THR A 132 0.93 -17.94 -3.44
N GLY A 133 1.01 -17.17 -2.36
CA GLY A 133 2.24 -16.99 -1.58
C GLY A 133 2.94 -15.65 -1.86
N LEU A 134 4.15 -15.52 -1.34
CA LEU A 134 5.04 -14.37 -1.49
C LEU A 134 5.95 -14.58 -2.71
N ASP A 135 5.82 -13.75 -3.73
CA ASP A 135 6.71 -13.83 -4.89
C ASP A 135 8.06 -13.14 -4.57
N ILE A 136 9.16 -13.81 -4.93
CA ILE A 136 10.52 -13.30 -4.78
C ILE A 136 11.09 -13.11 -6.18
N VAL A 137 11.50 -11.88 -6.47
CA VAL A 137 11.96 -11.45 -7.80
C VAL A 137 13.40 -10.98 -7.72
N ASP A 138 14.25 -11.55 -8.55
CA ASP A 138 15.64 -11.16 -8.73
C ASP A 138 15.74 -9.86 -9.53
N LEU A 139 16.39 -8.86 -8.96
CA LEU A 139 16.64 -7.54 -9.53
C LEU A 139 18.14 -7.27 -9.76
N ARG A 140 19.01 -8.28 -9.77
CA ARG A 140 20.43 -8.11 -10.14
C ARG A 140 20.58 -7.51 -11.53
N ASP A 141 19.67 -7.89 -12.44
CA ASP A 141 19.43 -7.18 -13.70
C ASP A 141 17.95 -6.73 -13.77
N PRO A 142 17.62 -5.52 -13.28
CA PRO A 142 16.24 -5.04 -13.33
C PRO A 142 15.74 -4.76 -14.75
N GLY A 143 16.64 -4.81 -15.76
CA GLY A 143 16.31 -4.80 -17.18
C GLY A 143 15.66 -6.11 -17.64
N GLN A 144 15.86 -7.20 -16.90
CA GLN A 144 15.31 -8.54 -17.14
C GLN A 144 14.94 -9.19 -15.80
N PRO A 145 13.93 -8.67 -15.07
CA PRO A 145 13.55 -9.19 -13.76
C PRO A 145 13.03 -10.62 -13.85
N VAL A 146 13.42 -11.48 -12.92
CA VAL A 146 13.06 -12.90 -12.92
C VAL A 146 12.44 -13.29 -11.59
N LYS A 147 11.25 -13.91 -11.62
CA LYS A 147 10.69 -14.55 -10.42
C LYS A 147 11.49 -15.82 -10.13
N VAL A 148 12.23 -15.80 -9.01
CA VAL A 148 13.06 -16.94 -8.60
C VAL A 148 12.31 -17.93 -7.71
N ARG A 149 11.27 -17.45 -7.02
CA ARG A 149 10.46 -18.28 -6.13
C ARG A 149 9.09 -17.66 -5.88
N THR A 150 8.09 -18.51 -5.62
CA THR A 150 6.89 -18.18 -4.85
C THR A 150 6.98 -18.95 -3.54
N TRP A 151 7.16 -18.24 -2.44
CA TRP A 151 7.30 -18.81 -1.11
C TRP A 151 5.92 -18.89 -0.42
N SER A 152 5.57 -20.06 0.16
CA SER A 152 4.26 -20.29 0.77
C SER A 152 4.28 -21.29 1.92
N GLU A 153 5.40 -21.34 2.68
CA GLU A 153 5.59 -22.39 3.71
C GLU A 153 4.68 -22.21 4.92
N THR A 154 4.40 -20.96 5.34
CA THR A 154 3.53 -20.69 6.50
C THR A 154 2.32 -19.83 6.20
N PHE A 155 2.28 -19.19 5.03
CA PHE A 155 1.10 -18.46 4.54
C PHE A 155 1.04 -18.48 3.00
N ALA A 156 -0.16 -18.46 2.46
CA ALA A 156 -0.40 -18.34 1.02
C ALA A 156 -0.91 -16.94 0.61
N SER A 157 -1.29 -16.10 1.58
CA SER A 157 -1.81 -14.76 1.38
C SER A 157 -1.24 -13.83 2.42
N ALA A 158 -0.83 -12.64 2.00
CA ALA A 158 -0.49 -11.54 2.87
C ALA A 158 -0.99 -10.22 2.23
N HIS A 159 -1.51 -9.31 3.05
CA HIS A 159 -2.03 -8.04 2.58
C HIS A 159 -0.88 -7.06 2.27
N THR A 160 -0.05 -6.75 3.26
CA THR A 160 1.12 -5.88 3.12
C THR A 160 2.39 -6.56 3.62
N LEU A 161 3.51 -5.89 3.46
CA LEU A 161 4.78 -6.30 4.09
C LEU A 161 5.63 -5.08 4.44
N TRP A 162 6.43 -5.23 5.48
CA TRP A 162 7.54 -4.36 5.80
C TRP A 162 8.85 -5.14 5.80
N ILE A 163 9.93 -4.54 5.31
CA ILE A 163 11.28 -5.11 5.41
C ILE A 163 12.16 -4.12 6.16
N ASP A 164 12.71 -4.57 7.28
CA ASP A 164 13.76 -3.85 7.98
C ASP A 164 15.13 -4.28 7.43
N ALA A 165 15.69 -3.43 6.58
CA ALA A 165 16.94 -3.75 5.88
C ALA A 165 18.14 -3.88 6.83
N GLU A 166 18.10 -3.26 8.02
CA GLU A 166 19.18 -3.34 8.99
C GLU A 166 19.26 -4.73 9.64
N SER A 167 18.12 -5.30 10.02
CA SER A 167 18.05 -6.64 10.62
C SER A 167 17.88 -7.76 9.60
N GLY A 168 17.52 -7.47 8.36
CA GLY A 168 17.17 -8.46 7.34
C GLY A 168 15.89 -9.24 7.65
N LEU A 169 14.95 -8.64 8.39
CA LEU A 169 13.67 -9.25 8.74
C LEU A 169 12.53 -8.66 7.90
N LEU A 170 11.72 -9.55 7.33
CA LEU A 170 10.47 -9.23 6.64
C LEU A 170 9.29 -9.53 7.56
N TYR A 171 8.39 -8.57 7.70
CA TYR A 171 7.14 -8.68 8.43
C TYR A 171 6.00 -8.77 7.40
N ALA A 172 5.39 -9.95 7.26
CA ALA A 172 4.24 -10.19 6.38
C ALA A 172 2.95 -9.97 7.17
N ASN A 173 2.19 -8.95 6.82
CA ASN A 173 0.99 -8.52 7.51
C ASN A 173 -0.28 -9.09 6.85
N GLY A 174 -1.35 -9.22 7.64
CA GLY A 174 -2.65 -9.65 7.13
C GLY A 174 -2.69 -11.10 6.65
N THR A 175 -1.81 -11.97 7.15
CA THR A 175 -1.87 -13.39 6.84
C THR A 175 -2.97 -14.09 7.64
N ALA A 176 -3.37 -15.29 7.23
CA ALA A 176 -4.35 -16.10 7.96
C ALA A 176 -3.87 -16.50 9.38
N ASN A 177 -2.53 -16.49 9.60
CA ASN A 177 -1.89 -16.89 10.84
C ASN A 177 -1.31 -15.68 11.61
N GLY A 178 -1.95 -14.51 11.51
CA GLY A 178 -1.46 -13.25 12.08
C GLY A 178 -0.32 -12.64 11.25
N MET A 179 0.47 -11.75 11.83
CA MET A 179 1.70 -11.24 11.22
C MET A 179 2.81 -12.29 11.32
N ARG A 180 3.49 -12.60 10.21
CA ARG A 180 4.62 -13.54 10.20
C ARG A 180 5.94 -12.80 9.98
N VAL A 181 7.01 -13.30 10.60
CA VAL A 181 8.35 -12.73 10.47
C VAL A 181 9.25 -13.71 9.76
N LEU A 182 9.83 -13.27 8.63
CA LEU A 182 10.74 -14.06 7.83
C LEU A 182 12.15 -13.49 7.92
N ASP A 183 13.14 -14.36 8.12
CA ASP A 183 14.58 -14.05 8.11
C ASP A 183 15.13 -14.18 6.68
N LEU A 184 15.65 -13.07 6.13
CA LEU A 184 16.18 -12.98 4.77
C LEU A 184 17.72 -13.12 4.73
N ASN A 185 18.41 -13.13 5.89
CA ASN A 185 19.87 -13.02 5.93
C ASN A 185 20.61 -14.24 5.36
N GLY A 186 20.10 -15.44 5.60
CA GLY A 186 20.79 -16.68 5.19
C GLY A 186 20.71 -16.91 3.69
N ASP A 187 19.48 -16.95 3.18
CA ASP A 187 19.17 -17.09 1.77
C ASP A 187 17.95 -16.20 1.42
N PRO A 188 18.15 -15.05 0.79
CA PRO A 188 17.06 -14.15 0.44
C PRO A 188 16.05 -14.74 -0.55
N THR A 189 16.42 -15.81 -1.26
CA THR A 189 15.51 -16.53 -2.17
C THR A 189 14.70 -17.63 -1.47
N ASN A 190 15.08 -17.99 -0.24
CA ASN A 190 14.42 -19.01 0.57
C ASN A 190 14.31 -18.57 2.04
N PRO A 191 13.56 -17.51 2.35
CA PRO A 191 13.45 -16.97 3.69
C PRO A 191 12.90 -17.99 4.68
N ARG A 192 13.38 -17.90 5.92
CA ARG A 192 12.96 -18.79 7.00
C ARG A 192 11.96 -18.07 7.90
N ASP A 193 10.81 -18.69 8.17
CA ASP A 193 9.88 -18.20 9.19
C ASP A 193 10.51 -18.34 10.59
N VAL A 194 10.62 -17.23 11.30
CA VAL A 194 11.27 -17.16 12.62
C VAL A 194 10.33 -16.73 13.73
N GLY A 195 9.06 -16.46 13.43
CA GLY A 195 8.08 -16.12 14.44
C GLY A 195 6.90 -15.30 13.89
N GLY A 196 6.22 -14.60 14.78
CA GLY A 196 5.06 -13.80 14.40
C GLY A 196 4.28 -13.27 15.59
N PHE A 197 3.14 -12.64 15.27
CA PHE A 197 2.23 -12.04 16.23
C PHE A 197 0.77 -12.23 15.76
N ASP A 198 -0.11 -12.69 16.64
CA ASP A 198 -1.52 -12.98 16.36
C ASP A 198 -2.51 -12.29 17.32
N GLY A 199 -2.02 -11.35 18.17
CA GLY A 199 -2.84 -10.67 19.16
C GLY A 199 -3.96 -9.79 18.58
N PHE A 200 -3.81 -9.31 17.34
CA PHE A 200 -4.82 -8.61 16.55
C PHE A 200 -4.45 -8.66 15.07
N TYR A 201 -5.40 -8.27 14.19
CA TYR A 201 -5.12 -8.19 12.75
C TYR A 201 -4.20 -7.00 12.45
N VAL A 202 -2.95 -7.28 12.07
CA VAL A 202 -2.00 -6.26 11.60
C VAL A 202 -2.23 -6.05 10.11
N HIS A 203 -2.72 -4.86 9.75
CA HIS A 203 -2.96 -4.46 8.36
C HIS A 203 -1.67 -4.02 7.69
N ASP A 204 -0.94 -3.12 8.33
CA ASP A 204 0.37 -2.64 7.89
C ASP A 204 1.28 -2.43 9.10
N SER A 205 2.58 -2.39 8.89
CA SER A 205 3.54 -2.22 9.97
C SER A 205 4.81 -1.53 9.52
N TYR A 206 5.48 -0.88 10.48
CA TYR A 206 6.80 -0.30 10.31
C TYR A 206 7.68 -0.64 11.51
N ARG A 207 8.81 -1.28 11.28
CA ARG A 207 9.81 -1.55 12.33
C ARG A 207 10.85 -0.45 12.41
N ARG A 208 11.18 -0.06 13.65
CA ARG A 208 12.33 0.79 13.96
C ARG A 208 13.00 0.32 15.25
N GLY A 209 14.25 -0.12 15.14
CA GLY A 209 14.98 -0.71 16.28
C GLY A 209 14.25 -1.93 16.85
N SER A 210 13.95 -1.92 18.14
CA SER A 210 13.19 -2.99 18.81
C SER A 210 11.68 -2.83 18.72
N LEU A 211 11.18 -1.71 18.19
CA LEU A 211 9.75 -1.42 18.14
C LEU A 211 9.18 -1.64 16.74
N LEU A 212 7.94 -2.13 16.69
CA LEU A 212 7.14 -2.21 15.49
C LEU A 212 5.80 -1.49 15.74
N TYR A 213 5.49 -0.59 14.84
CA TYR A 213 4.23 0.16 14.81
C TYR A 213 3.27 -0.60 13.92
N ALA A 214 2.22 -1.18 14.50
CA ALA A 214 1.30 -2.09 13.85
C ALA A 214 -0.08 -1.46 13.70
N ALA A 215 -0.52 -1.21 12.48
CA ALA A 215 -1.83 -0.64 12.19
C ALA A 215 -2.91 -1.72 12.28
N ALA A 216 -3.83 -1.56 13.22
CA ALA A 216 -4.97 -2.46 13.45
C ALA A 216 -6.24 -1.86 12.82
N ILE A 217 -6.34 -1.91 11.49
CA ILE A 217 -7.40 -1.23 10.72
C ILE A 217 -8.80 -1.67 11.13
N ARG A 218 -8.98 -2.94 11.50
CA ARG A 218 -10.29 -3.50 11.89
C ARG A 218 -10.75 -3.01 13.26
N ASP A 219 -9.78 -2.65 14.12
CA ASP A 219 -10.02 -2.30 15.52
C ASP A 219 -9.81 -0.80 15.78
N GLY A 220 -9.27 -0.05 14.80
CA GLY A 220 -9.13 1.41 14.84
C GLY A 220 -8.08 1.93 15.83
N PHE A 221 -6.99 1.18 16.03
CA PHE A 221 -5.87 1.60 16.85
C PHE A 221 -4.51 1.31 16.21
N LEU A 222 -3.47 1.99 16.67
CA LEU A 222 -2.08 1.62 16.42
C LEU A 222 -1.52 0.86 17.63
N GLY A 223 -1.01 -0.36 17.39
CA GLY A 223 -0.25 -1.13 18.37
C GLY A 223 1.23 -0.79 18.30
N ILE A 224 1.89 -0.73 19.47
CA ILE A 224 3.34 -0.66 19.59
C ILE A 224 3.81 -2.01 20.14
N LEU A 225 4.56 -2.75 19.34
CA LEU A 225 5.02 -4.10 19.67
C LEU A 225 6.53 -4.09 19.94
N ASP A 226 6.97 -4.88 20.93
CA ASP A 226 8.38 -5.26 21.07
C ASP A 226 8.65 -6.42 20.12
N VAL A 227 9.58 -6.21 19.18
CA VAL A 227 10.00 -7.19 18.18
C VAL A 227 11.47 -7.57 18.32
N THR A 228 12.05 -7.36 19.51
CA THR A 228 13.43 -7.76 19.81
C THR A 228 13.65 -9.24 19.54
N ARG A 229 12.62 -10.06 19.81
CA ARG A 229 12.64 -11.50 19.63
C ARG A 229 11.44 -11.92 18.75
N PRO A 230 11.67 -12.26 17.47
CA PRO A 230 10.59 -12.62 16.56
C PRO A 230 9.70 -13.78 17.03
N GLU A 231 10.25 -14.70 17.80
CA GLU A 231 9.53 -15.84 18.39
C GLU A 231 8.71 -15.49 19.65
N ALA A 232 8.85 -14.25 20.16
CA ALA A 232 8.20 -13.81 21.39
C ALA A 232 7.75 -12.33 21.30
N ILE A 233 7.19 -11.95 20.16
CA ILE A 233 6.63 -10.60 19.96
C ILE A 233 5.49 -10.36 20.93
N HIS A 234 5.46 -9.20 21.58
CA HIS A 234 4.39 -8.82 22.49
C HIS A 234 4.06 -7.33 22.39
N GLU A 235 2.82 -7.01 22.72
CA GLU A 235 2.34 -5.63 22.74
C GLU A 235 2.85 -4.88 23.96
N ILE A 236 3.46 -3.72 23.74
CA ILE A 236 3.85 -2.76 24.79
C ILE A 236 2.67 -1.86 25.13
N SER A 237 2.02 -1.31 24.09
CA SER A 237 0.90 -0.40 24.22
C SER A 237 0.11 -0.27 22.93
N ARG A 238 -1.06 0.37 23.01
CA ARG A 238 -1.86 0.79 21.87
C ARG A 238 -2.51 2.14 22.12
N PHE A 239 -2.85 2.85 21.05
CA PHE A 239 -3.63 4.08 21.11
C PHE A 239 -4.54 4.20 19.90
N THR A 240 -5.72 4.82 20.10
CA THR A 240 -6.68 5.06 19.02
C THR A 240 -6.26 6.26 18.18
N THR A 241 -6.41 6.16 16.86
CA THR A 241 -6.24 7.25 15.91
C THR A 241 -7.57 7.99 15.69
N GLY A 242 -7.49 9.22 15.17
CA GLY A 242 -8.68 10.09 15.08
C GLY A 242 -9.75 9.61 14.12
N GLY A 243 -9.39 8.86 13.07
CA GLY A 243 -10.32 8.30 12.09
C GLY A 243 -10.92 6.95 12.52
N GLY A 244 -10.27 6.22 13.41
CA GLY A 244 -10.69 4.90 13.88
C GLY A 244 -10.65 3.81 12.81
N VAL A 245 -9.81 3.99 11.76
CA VAL A 245 -9.53 3.02 10.69
C VAL A 245 -8.04 3.07 10.39
N THR A 246 -7.23 2.81 11.43
CA THR A 246 -5.77 2.95 11.40
C THR A 246 -5.15 2.09 10.32
N HIS A 247 -4.60 2.73 9.30
CA HIS A 247 -4.17 2.07 8.07
C HIS A 247 -2.66 1.91 7.97
N ASN A 248 -1.92 3.01 8.10
CA ASN A 248 -0.46 3.04 7.90
C ASN A 248 0.21 3.89 8.97
N ALA A 249 1.49 3.65 9.23
CA ALA A 249 2.29 4.43 10.17
C ALA A 249 3.74 4.51 9.72
N TRP A 250 4.37 5.69 9.90
CA TRP A 250 5.79 5.89 9.58
C TRP A 250 6.46 6.80 10.61
N PRO A 251 7.47 6.34 11.34
CA PRO A 251 8.21 7.17 12.30
C PRO A 251 9.20 8.10 11.60
N THR A 252 9.48 9.25 12.22
CA THR A 252 10.61 10.08 11.82
C THR A 252 11.94 9.35 11.99
N ARG A 253 12.98 9.86 11.32
CA ARG A 253 14.30 9.23 11.34
C ARG A 253 14.84 9.04 12.77
N GLU A 254 14.59 9.97 13.68
CA GLU A 254 15.03 9.90 15.07
C GLU A 254 14.13 8.99 15.92
N GLY A 255 12.96 8.57 15.40
CA GLY A 255 11.99 7.74 16.12
C GLY A 255 11.26 8.46 17.24
N ARG A 256 11.36 9.79 17.30
CA ARG A 256 10.66 10.61 18.30
C ARG A 256 9.21 10.87 17.93
N TYR A 257 8.95 11.06 16.65
CA TYR A 257 7.61 11.29 16.15
C TYR A 257 7.18 10.16 15.21
N LEU A 258 5.86 9.99 15.12
CA LEU A 258 5.21 9.03 14.24
C LEU A 258 4.08 9.73 13.49
N PHE A 259 3.93 9.44 12.21
CA PHE A 259 2.77 9.86 11.45
C PHE A 259 1.90 8.66 11.12
N THR A 260 0.57 8.82 11.27
CA THR A 260 -0.43 7.78 11.00
C THR A 260 -1.47 8.26 10.01
N THR A 261 -2.00 7.36 9.22
CA THR A 261 -3.17 7.58 8.37
C THR A 261 -4.32 6.67 8.81
N ASP A 262 -5.52 7.19 8.68
CA ASP A 262 -6.76 6.42 8.80
C ASP A 262 -7.44 6.35 7.44
N GLU A 263 -7.69 5.16 6.92
CA GLU A 263 -8.31 4.94 5.60
C GLU A 263 -9.82 5.20 5.65
N ARG A 264 -10.17 6.43 5.98
CA ARG A 264 -11.55 6.87 6.17
C ARG A 264 -11.77 8.25 5.57
N LEU A 265 -12.96 8.43 5.00
CA LEU A 265 -13.40 9.70 4.43
C LEU A 265 -13.31 10.83 5.45
N GLY A 266 -12.53 11.87 5.12
CA GLY A 266 -12.32 13.05 5.95
C GLY A 266 -11.37 12.85 7.14
N ALA A 267 -10.74 11.67 7.27
CA ALA A 267 -9.73 11.46 8.32
C ALA A 267 -8.47 12.28 8.03
N PRO A 268 -7.79 12.79 9.06
CA PRO A 268 -6.50 13.46 8.92
C PRO A 268 -5.33 12.46 8.81
N LEU A 269 -4.21 12.90 8.24
CA LEU A 269 -2.89 12.44 8.62
C LEU A 269 -2.59 13.01 10.01
N GLU A 270 -2.18 12.20 10.97
CA GLU A 270 -1.91 12.63 12.35
C GLU A 270 -0.45 12.45 12.73
N GLY A 271 0.12 13.45 13.42
CA GLY A 271 1.46 13.40 14.02
C GLY A 271 1.40 13.16 15.52
N TRP A 272 2.25 12.26 16.01
CA TRP A 272 2.29 11.79 17.40
C TRP A 272 3.69 11.93 17.99
N ASP A 273 3.80 12.45 19.22
CA ASP A 273 5.05 12.44 19.99
C ASP A 273 5.15 11.14 20.80
N LEU A 274 6.21 10.37 20.52
CA LEU A 274 6.44 9.06 21.11
C LEU A 274 7.23 9.11 22.42
N ARG A 275 7.65 10.28 22.91
CA ARG A 275 8.40 10.40 24.18
C ARG A 275 7.59 9.92 25.38
N ALA A 276 6.28 9.97 25.28
CA ALA A 276 5.37 9.53 26.33
C ALA A 276 4.89 8.06 26.18
N VAL A 277 5.58 7.22 25.35
CA VAL A 277 5.28 5.78 25.32
C VAL A 277 5.33 5.24 26.75
N PRO A 278 4.31 4.52 27.22
CA PRO A 278 3.26 3.83 26.43
C PRO A 278 2.03 4.66 26.03
N ALA A 279 1.98 5.96 26.24
CA ALA A 279 0.84 6.82 25.92
C ALA A 279 1.27 7.97 24.96
N PRO A 280 1.46 7.73 23.65
CA PRO A 280 1.79 8.76 22.67
C PRO A 280 0.79 9.91 22.67
N VAL A 281 1.29 11.13 22.41
CA VAL A 281 0.48 12.34 22.42
C VAL A 281 0.34 12.88 20.99
N LYS A 282 -0.91 13.10 20.53
CA LYS A 282 -1.15 13.75 19.25
C LYS A 282 -0.68 15.21 19.30
N VAL A 283 0.18 15.59 18.37
CA VAL A 283 0.80 16.93 18.30
C VAL A 283 0.46 17.70 17.04
N SER A 284 0.04 17.00 15.97
CA SER A 284 -0.33 17.65 14.71
C SER A 284 -1.36 16.84 13.94
N GLN A 285 -1.96 17.50 12.94
CA GLN A 285 -2.80 16.86 11.94
C GLN A 285 -2.75 17.63 10.62
N TYR A 286 -2.97 16.90 9.51
CA TYR A 286 -3.07 17.47 8.16
C TYR A 286 -4.25 16.87 7.42
N ILE A 287 -5.04 17.70 6.74
CA ILE A 287 -6.15 17.31 5.87
C ILE A 287 -5.89 17.94 4.52
N ALA A 288 -5.77 17.13 3.46
CA ALA A 288 -5.52 17.61 2.09
C ALA A 288 -6.70 18.43 1.55
N ALA A 289 -7.90 17.85 1.60
CA ALA A 289 -9.15 18.48 1.26
C ALA A 289 -10.32 17.83 2.03
N PRO A 290 -11.43 18.54 2.27
CA PRO A 290 -12.60 17.95 2.92
C PRO A 290 -13.14 16.75 2.14
N GLY A 291 -13.41 15.65 2.83
CA GLY A 291 -14.02 14.46 2.23
C GLY A 291 -13.07 13.60 1.41
N THR A 292 -11.77 13.70 1.63
CA THR A 292 -10.75 12.85 1.02
C THR A 292 -10.24 11.78 1.99
N ILE A 293 -9.53 10.78 1.48
CA ILE A 293 -9.08 9.63 2.25
C ILE A 293 -7.55 9.57 2.18
N PRO A 294 -6.82 9.77 3.30
CA PRO A 294 -5.38 9.51 3.34
C PRO A 294 -5.12 8.00 3.31
N HIS A 295 -4.04 7.58 2.66
CA HIS A 295 -3.71 6.17 2.52
C HIS A 295 -2.30 5.85 3.03
N ASN A 296 -1.30 5.78 2.17
CA ASN A 296 0.05 5.42 2.56
C ASN A 296 0.93 6.65 2.80
N VAL A 297 1.77 6.58 3.82
CA VAL A 297 2.76 7.60 4.16
C VAL A 297 4.17 7.04 4.05
N MET A 298 5.10 7.89 3.60
CA MET A 298 6.53 7.63 3.55
C MET A 298 7.29 8.87 4.01
N ILE A 299 8.37 8.69 4.76
CA ILE A 299 9.27 9.79 5.16
C ILE A 299 10.68 9.53 4.63
N ASP A 300 11.23 10.51 3.89
CA ASP A 300 12.63 10.58 3.51
C ASP A 300 13.24 11.85 4.12
N ALA A 301 14.17 11.71 5.05
CA ALA A 301 14.71 12.79 5.87
C ALA A 301 13.58 13.59 6.56
N ASP A 302 13.39 14.84 6.15
CA ASP A 302 12.38 15.75 6.70
C ASP A 302 11.18 15.94 5.76
N ARG A 303 11.06 15.10 4.74
CA ARG A 303 9.99 15.15 3.74
C ARG A 303 9.04 13.98 3.93
N LEU A 304 7.79 14.27 4.23
CA LEU A 304 6.72 13.30 4.31
C LEU A 304 5.91 13.33 3.02
N LEU A 305 5.86 12.20 2.33
CA LEU A 305 5.00 11.98 1.16
C LEU A 305 3.81 11.15 1.60
N VAL A 306 2.60 11.62 1.32
CA VAL A 306 1.35 10.88 1.58
C VAL A 306 0.55 10.74 0.29
N SER A 307 0.12 9.51 -0.03
CA SER A 307 -0.89 9.26 -1.05
C SER A 307 -2.29 9.48 -0.45
N HIS A 308 -3.17 10.09 -1.24
CA HIS A 308 -4.44 10.62 -0.76
C HIS A 308 -5.59 10.29 -1.71
N TYR A 309 -5.57 9.06 -2.27
CA TYR A 309 -6.54 8.57 -3.26
C TYR A 309 -6.87 9.63 -4.32
N THR A 310 -8.10 10.16 -4.34
CA THR A 310 -8.59 11.12 -5.34
C THR A 310 -7.93 12.50 -5.30
N GLU A 311 -7.15 12.82 -4.29
CA GLU A 311 -6.34 14.06 -4.23
C GLU A 311 -4.89 13.83 -4.70
N GLY A 312 -4.56 12.61 -5.15
CA GLY A 312 -3.22 12.28 -5.62
C GLY A 312 -2.21 12.19 -4.49
N VAL A 313 -1.12 12.95 -4.56
CA VAL A 313 -0.03 12.91 -3.57
C VAL A 313 0.29 14.29 -3.03
N HIS A 314 0.61 14.35 -1.74
CA HIS A 314 1.03 15.55 -1.03
C HIS A 314 2.41 15.35 -0.41
N LEU A 315 3.31 16.31 -0.59
CA LEU A 315 4.62 16.35 0.04
C LEU A 315 4.63 17.42 1.12
N LEU A 316 5.00 17.03 2.33
CA LEU A 316 5.02 17.91 3.50
C LEU A 316 6.45 18.04 4.04
N ASP A 317 6.81 19.24 4.47
CA ASP A 317 7.97 19.50 5.33
C ASP A 317 7.62 19.15 6.78
N VAL A 318 8.35 18.21 7.34
CA VAL A 318 8.18 17.74 8.72
C VAL A 318 9.42 17.96 9.58
N ARG A 319 10.25 18.96 9.25
CA ARG A 319 11.35 19.43 10.12
C ARG A 319 10.84 19.84 11.49
N ASP A 320 9.63 20.42 11.51
CA ASP A 320 8.83 20.62 12.73
C ASP A 320 7.60 19.68 12.65
N PRO A 321 7.66 18.47 13.23
CA PRO A 321 6.56 17.51 13.16
C PRO A 321 5.27 17.96 13.85
N GLU A 322 5.37 18.98 14.72
CA GLU A 322 4.20 19.59 15.38
C GLU A 322 3.48 20.57 14.45
N ARG A 323 4.15 21.01 13.33
CA ARG A 323 3.63 21.96 12.36
C ARG A 323 3.99 21.58 10.92
N PRO A 324 3.50 20.43 10.41
CA PRO A 324 3.77 20.01 9.04
C PRO A 324 3.31 21.09 8.04
N ARG A 325 4.12 21.34 7.00
CA ARG A 325 3.83 22.37 5.98
C ARG A 325 3.80 21.74 4.59
N VAL A 326 2.80 22.08 3.81
CA VAL A 326 2.72 21.63 2.42
C VAL A 326 3.90 22.22 1.62
N MET A 327 4.69 21.35 1.01
CA MET A 327 5.74 21.70 0.05
C MET A 327 5.21 21.64 -1.38
N GLY A 328 4.38 20.63 -1.68
CA GLY A 328 3.80 20.42 -2.99
C GLY A 328 2.70 19.39 -2.99
N HIS A 329 1.93 19.35 -4.08
CA HIS A 329 0.97 18.31 -4.36
C HIS A 329 0.82 18.11 -5.87
N TYR A 330 0.32 16.92 -6.25
CA TYR A 330 -0.07 16.58 -7.61
C TYR A 330 -1.29 15.67 -7.58
N ASP A 331 -2.39 16.11 -8.19
CA ASP A 331 -3.60 15.33 -8.35
C ASP A 331 -3.45 14.37 -9.53
N THR A 332 -3.46 13.06 -9.26
CA THR A 332 -3.37 12.00 -10.28
C THR A 332 -4.73 11.59 -10.83
N TYR A 333 -5.82 12.02 -10.18
CA TYR A 333 -7.20 11.63 -10.51
C TYR A 333 -8.13 12.85 -10.62
N PRO A 334 -7.91 13.73 -11.62
CA PRO A 334 -8.71 14.94 -11.77
C PRO A 334 -10.19 14.59 -12.09
N GLY A 335 -11.06 14.82 -11.12
CA GLY A 335 -12.47 14.48 -11.24
C GLY A 335 -13.25 14.69 -9.95
N ALA A 336 -14.33 13.94 -9.75
CA ALA A 336 -15.10 14.00 -8.51
C ALA A 336 -14.31 13.36 -7.36
N SER A 337 -14.04 14.14 -6.32
CA SER A 337 -13.29 13.72 -5.12
C SER A 337 -14.15 12.80 -4.25
N SER A 338 -14.21 11.51 -4.53
CA SER A 338 -14.85 10.56 -3.63
C SER A 338 -14.42 9.10 -3.88
N GLY A 339 -14.31 8.32 -2.79
CA GLY A 339 -14.06 6.88 -2.82
C GLY A 339 -12.60 6.50 -3.00
N PHE A 340 -12.41 5.22 -3.23
CA PHE A 340 -11.11 4.56 -3.33
C PHE A 340 -10.64 4.52 -4.79
N ASN A 341 -10.34 5.69 -5.36
CA ASN A 341 -9.80 5.87 -6.70
C ASN A 341 -8.55 6.75 -6.63
N GLY A 342 -7.69 6.71 -7.64
CA GLY A 342 -6.51 7.56 -7.71
C GLY A 342 -5.28 6.96 -7.03
N ALA A 343 -4.51 7.79 -6.32
CA ALA A 343 -3.21 7.42 -5.75
C ALA A 343 -3.31 6.39 -4.62
N TRP A 344 -2.93 5.15 -4.89
CA TRP A 344 -2.80 4.08 -3.90
C TRP A 344 -1.56 4.26 -3.04
N GLY A 345 -0.42 4.41 -3.66
CA GLY A 345 0.87 4.54 -2.99
C GLY A 345 1.84 5.41 -3.77
N ALA A 346 2.84 5.89 -3.06
CA ALA A 346 3.87 6.73 -3.64
C ALA A 346 5.24 6.42 -3.03
N TYR A 347 6.29 6.67 -3.82
CA TYR A 347 7.66 6.51 -3.37
C TYR A 347 8.49 7.71 -3.79
N LEU A 348 9.15 8.34 -2.83
CA LEU A 348 10.14 9.40 -3.04
C LEU A 348 11.52 8.76 -3.06
N PHE A 349 12.23 8.86 -4.17
CA PHE A 349 13.60 8.36 -4.23
C PHE A 349 14.51 9.14 -3.27
N PRO A 350 15.25 8.46 -2.38
CA PRO A 350 16.09 9.11 -1.39
C PRO A 350 17.06 10.13 -2.00
N ALA A 351 17.25 11.24 -1.29
CA ALA A 351 18.13 12.34 -1.71
C ALA A 351 17.85 12.86 -3.15
N SER A 352 16.60 12.75 -3.62
CA SER A 352 16.19 13.24 -4.92
C SER A 352 14.83 13.94 -4.86
N ASN A 353 14.41 14.52 -5.98
CA ASN A 353 13.07 15.12 -6.14
C ASN A 353 12.13 14.22 -6.94
N LEU A 354 12.60 13.04 -7.34
CA LEU A 354 11.81 12.10 -8.13
C LEU A 354 10.82 11.34 -7.25
N ILE A 355 9.56 11.41 -7.63
CA ILE A 355 8.44 10.73 -7.00
C ILE A 355 7.79 9.81 -8.03
N VAL A 356 7.48 8.59 -7.64
CA VAL A 356 6.67 7.68 -8.44
C VAL A 356 5.40 7.34 -7.68
N VAL A 357 4.28 7.31 -8.39
CA VAL A 357 2.95 7.09 -7.80
C VAL A 357 2.27 5.95 -8.55
N SER A 358 1.81 4.96 -7.81
CA SER A 358 0.88 3.97 -8.34
C SER A 358 -0.54 4.47 -8.13
N ASP A 359 -1.25 4.65 -9.23
CA ASP A 359 -2.65 5.07 -9.25
C ASP A 359 -3.52 3.89 -9.67
N ILE A 360 -4.62 3.64 -8.94
CA ILE A 360 -5.53 2.52 -9.17
C ILE A 360 -6.05 2.52 -10.60
N ASN A 361 -6.36 3.70 -11.13
CA ASN A 361 -7.03 3.90 -12.40
C ASN A 361 -6.09 4.34 -13.52
N GLY A 362 -5.04 5.11 -13.16
CA GLY A 362 -4.12 5.78 -14.10
C GLY A 362 -2.83 5.02 -14.39
N GLY A 363 -2.44 4.09 -13.53
CA GLY A 363 -1.18 3.34 -13.63
C GLY A 363 -0.02 4.03 -12.90
N LEU A 364 1.14 4.14 -13.53
CA LEU A 364 2.33 4.75 -12.93
C LEU A 364 2.47 6.21 -13.37
N PHE A 365 2.51 7.14 -12.41
CA PHE A 365 2.89 8.52 -12.64
C PHE A 365 4.34 8.75 -12.17
N VAL A 366 5.11 9.43 -13.00
CA VAL A 366 6.49 9.86 -12.70
C VAL A 366 6.46 11.37 -12.53
N ILE A 367 6.69 11.83 -11.32
CA ILE A 367 6.52 13.23 -10.90
C ILE A 367 7.84 13.74 -10.37
N GLU A 368 8.13 15.01 -10.57
CA GLU A 368 9.26 15.69 -9.97
C GLU A 368 8.81 16.84 -9.09
N TYR A 369 9.32 16.91 -7.87
CA TYR A 369 9.18 18.07 -7.02
C TYR A 369 10.07 19.20 -7.55
N THR A 370 9.48 20.36 -7.81
CA THR A 370 10.13 21.52 -8.45
C THR A 370 10.20 22.75 -7.54
N GLY A 371 9.76 22.60 -6.29
CA GLY A 371 9.80 23.67 -5.31
C GLY A 371 11.21 23.91 -4.73
N PRO A 372 11.33 24.96 -3.90
CA PRO A 372 12.58 25.34 -3.24
C PRO A 372 13.08 24.34 -2.20
#